data_e1c7fdafa7db2519a138e688c9ea6e02
#
_entry.id   e1c7fdafa7db2519a138e688c9ea6e02
#
_cell.length_a   1.000
_cell.length_b   1.000
_cell.length_c   1.000
_cell.angle_alpha   90.00
_cell.angle_beta   90.00
_cell.angle_gamma   90.00
#
_symmetry.space_group_name_H-M   'P 1'
#
loop_
_entity.id
_entity.type
_entity.pdbx_description
1 polymer ?
#
loop_
_entity_poly.entity_id
_entity_poly.type
_entity_poly.pdbx_seq_one_letter_code
_entity_poly.pdbx_strand_id
1 'polypeptide(L)'
;MLVGMTVYHCPADGTRSEITALTWCCPVCRGPWDLDFTPAGGVAPNALSGRVDSLWRYEEFLPLAAPPISLGEGRTPLVPLTETVSAKLDYLMPTLSFKDRGAVMLAELARRLGPDRVVADSTGNAGTSIAAYCARAGLPCTVYVPEGTSPKKTEQIRAHGARLVTVPGGREATALAARAAADGPGVFYASHVFNPYFLHGTKTYVYELWEDLGGRLPDALAVPVGNGTLLLGAALATAELHALGLIETRPRLIAVQAEAVAPLAAAFHAGADDLPPADPAAVVPATLAEGIAIPRPPRARQILAAVRASGGTFLTVSEDRIREAQRDLAGRGFYVETTGVACWAAVREGGGAAPGSVVVPLCGAGLKTGMAG
;
A
#
# COMPACT_ATOMS: atom_id res chain seq x y z
N MET A 1 -18.99 -6.62 -14.26
CA MET A 1 -19.52 -7.52 -13.19
C MET A 1 -18.40 -7.78 -12.22
N LEU A 2 -18.68 -7.95 -10.91
CA LEU A 2 -17.71 -8.49 -9.95
C LEU A 2 -17.44 -9.94 -10.33
N VAL A 3 -16.19 -10.40 -10.18
CA VAL A 3 -15.81 -11.78 -10.56
C VAL A 3 -16.35 -12.75 -9.51
N GLY A 4 -17.29 -13.59 -9.88
CA GLY A 4 -17.91 -14.58 -8.99
C GLY A 4 -18.79 -13.99 -7.87
N MET A 5 -19.19 -14.82 -6.90
CA MET A 5 -19.87 -14.38 -5.66
C MET A 5 -18.83 -13.90 -4.63
N THR A 6 -18.04 -12.87 -5.00
CA THR A 6 -17.06 -12.26 -4.11
C THR A 6 -17.77 -11.48 -2.99
N VAL A 7 -17.43 -11.72 -1.75
CA VAL A 7 -18.00 -11.03 -0.58
C VAL A 7 -16.90 -10.51 0.34
N TYR A 8 -17.22 -9.50 1.12
CA TYR A 8 -16.38 -9.08 2.23
C TYR A 8 -16.45 -10.08 3.37
N HIS A 9 -15.35 -10.33 4.03
CA HIS A 9 -15.32 -11.02 5.33
C HIS A 9 -14.45 -10.24 6.33
N CYS A 10 -14.86 -10.27 7.59
CA CYS A 10 -14.12 -9.63 8.67
C CYS A 10 -13.06 -10.60 9.20
N PRO A 11 -11.76 -10.25 9.19
CA PRO A 11 -10.72 -11.12 9.71
C PRO A 11 -10.72 -11.23 11.25
N ALA A 12 -11.45 -10.35 11.96
CA ALA A 12 -11.48 -10.32 13.40
C ALA A 12 -12.61 -11.17 14.00
N ASP A 13 -13.80 -11.21 13.36
CA ASP A 13 -15.00 -11.84 13.90
C ASP A 13 -15.74 -12.77 12.91
N GLY A 14 -15.26 -12.89 11.68
CA GLY A 14 -15.83 -13.76 10.66
C GLY A 14 -17.09 -13.23 9.98
N THR A 15 -17.58 -12.03 10.35
CA THR A 15 -18.75 -11.42 9.71
C THR A 15 -18.58 -11.34 8.21
N ARG A 16 -19.61 -11.71 7.44
CA ARG A 16 -19.63 -11.61 5.96
C ARG A 16 -20.62 -10.54 5.53
N SER A 17 -20.31 -9.84 4.43
CA SER A 17 -21.17 -8.80 3.87
C SER A 17 -21.07 -8.74 2.37
N GLU A 18 -22.16 -8.33 1.71
CA GLU A 18 -22.16 -7.95 0.32
C GLU A 18 -21.30 -6.71 0.08
N ILE A 19 -20.77 -6.61 -1.12
CA ILE A 19 -19.96 -5.47 -1.54
C ILE A 19 -20.90 -4.39 -2.08
N THR A 20 -21.05 -3.33 -1.29
CA THR A 20 -21.84 -2.14 -1.66
C THR A 20 -21.03 -0.87 -1.41
N ALA A 21 -21.53 0.27 -1.90
CA ALA A 21 -20.88 1.56 -1.64
C ALA A 21 -20.86 1.91 -0.14
N LEU A 22 -21.83 1.42 0.63
CA LEU A 22 -22.00 1.72 2.06
C LEU A 22 -21.28 0.77 3.00
N THR A 23 -20.73 -0.35 2.51
CA THR A 23 -20.08 -1.39 3.34
C THR A 23 -18.60 -1.12 3.55
N TRP A 24 -18.22 0.02 4.09
CA TRP A 24 -16.80 0.41 4.20
C TRP A 24 -16.04 -0.24 5.37
N CYS A 25 -16.73 -0.76 6.39
CA CYS A 25 -16.15 -1.49 7.53
C CYS A 25 -17.10 -2.56 8.07
N CYS A 26 -16.57 -3.48 8.87
CA CYS A 26 -17.36 -4.48 9.57
C CYS A 26 -18.42 -3.80 10.48
N PRO A 27 -19.69 -4.14 10.41
CA PRO A 27 -20.72 -3.54 11.25
C PRO A 27 -20.61 -3.95 12.73
N VAL A 28 -19.92 -5.06 13.02
CA VAL A 28 -19.77 -5.60 14.39
C VAL A 28 -18.58 -4.97 15.10
N CYS A 29 -17.35 -5.12 14.54
CA CYS A 29 -16.13 -4.64 15.20
C CYS A 29 -15.61 -3.31 14.63
N ARG A 30 -16.23 -2.75 13.59
CA ARG A 30 -15.80 -1.55 12.87
C ARG A 30 -14.40 -1.67 12.25
N GLY A 31 -13.85 -2.88 12.18
CA GLY A 31 -12.55 -3.19 11.58
C GLY A 31 -12.57 -3.23 10.05
N PRO A 32 -11.37 -3.35 9.43
CA PRO A 32 -11.23 -3.45 7.98
C PRO A 32 -11.75 -4.79 7.46
N TRP A 33 -12.22 -4.76 6.22
CA TRP A 33 -12.62 -5.95 5.48
C TRP A 33 -11.43 -6.66 4.83
N ASP A 34 -11.54 -7.99 4.70
CA ASP A 34 -10.84 -8.78 3.71
C ASP A 34 -11.82 -9.21 2.61
N LEU A 35 -11.28 -9.72 1.50
CA LEU A 35 -12.05 -10.14 0.35
C LEU A 35 -11.98 -11.66 0.21
N ASP A 36 -13.14 -12.30 0.14
CA ASP A 36 -13.23 -13.72 -0.20
C ASP A 36 -13.06 -13.88 -1.71
N PHE A 37 -11.81 -13.84 -2.15
CA PHE A 37 -11.44 -13.95 -3.55
C PHE A 37 -10.23 -14.89 -3.69
N THR A 38 -10.35 -15.82 -4.62
CA THR A 38 -9.25 -16.70 -5.05
C THR A 38 -9.12 -16.58 -6.57
N PRO A 39 -7.92 -16.41 -7.12
CA PRO A 39 -7.70 -16.44 -8.55
C PRO A 39 -8.25 -17.73 -9.18
N ALA A 40 -8.96 -17.60 -10.30
CA ALA A 40 -9.57 -18.76 -10.98
C ALA A 40 -8.56 -19.70 -11.63
N GLY A 41 -7.32 -19.25 -11.79
CA GLY A 41 -6.22 -20.01 -12.38
C GLY A 41 -4.94 -19.19 -12.45
N GLY A 42 -3.85 -19.81 -12.86
CA GLY A 42 -2.57 -19.17 -13.11
C GLY A 42 -2.31 -18.99 -14.61
N VAL A 43 -1.44 -18.05 -14.91
CA VAL A 43 -0.91 -17.80 -16.25
C VAL A 43 0.62 -17.84 -16.18
N ALA A 44 1.27 -18.44 -17.16
CA ALA A 44 2.74 -18.45 -17.20
C ALA A 44 3.28 -17.05 -17.59
N PRO A 45 4.49 -16.64 -17.13
CA PRO A 45 5.02 -15.31 -17.43
C PRO A 45 5.10 -14.99 -18.92
N ASN A 46 5.46 -15.97 -19.74
CA ASN A 46 5.55 -15.80 -21.19
C ASN A 46 4.20 -15.55 -21.88
N ALA A 47 3.10 -16.01 -21.29
CA ALA A 47 1.74 -15.77 -21.80
C ALA A 47 1.25 -14.34 -21.53
N LEU A 48 1.97 -13.56 -20.72
CA LEU A 48 1.71 -12.13 -20.48
C LEU A 48 2.26 -11.25 -21.61
N SER A 49 3.09 -11.79 -22.49
CA SER A 49 3.63 -11.07 -23.65
C SER A 49 2.50 -10.55 -24.55
N GLY A 50 2.59 -9.28 -24.95
CA GLY A 50 1.56 -8.64 -25.80
C GLY A 50 0.30 -8.17 -25.07
N ARG A 51 0.15 -8.41 -23.77
CA ARG A 51 -0.94 -7.84 -22.98
C ARG A 51 -0.73 -6.34 -22.74
N VAL A 52 -1.79 -5.68 -22.26
CA VAL A 52 -1.74 -4.26 -21.89
C VAL A 52 -0.58 -3.97 -20.94
N ASP A 53 0.09 -2.83 -21.15
CA ASP A 53 1.25 -2.42 -20.35
C ASP A 53 0.82 -1.64 -19.10
N SER A 54 0.09 -2.33 -18.23
CA SER A 54 -0.39 -1.84 -16.92
C SER A 54 -0.61 -3.00 -15.98
N LEU A 55 -0.96 -2.74 -14.71
CA LEU A 55 -1.27 -3.78 -13.73
C LEU A 55 -2.46 -4.68 -14.16
N TRP A 56 -3.31 -4.20 -15.06
CA TRP A 56 -4.47 -4.95 -15.57
C TRP A 56 -4.09 -6.15 -16.44
N ARG A 57 -2.82 -6.27 -16.82
CA ARG A 57 -2.30 -7.47 -17.52
C ARG A 57 -2.41 -8.75 -16.70
N TYR A 58 -2.57 -8.62 -15.37
CA TYR A 58 -2.71 -9.71 -14.40
C TYR A 58 -4.18 -9.99 -14.06
N GLU A 59 -5.09 -9.88 -15.04
CA GLU A 59 -6.54 -9.95 -14.84
C GLU A 59 -7.03 -11.22 -14.15
N GLU A 60 -6.38 -12.38 -14.37
CA GLU A 60 -6.72 -13.67 -13.74
C GLU A 60 -6.55 -13.63 -12.22
N PHE A 61 -5.67 -12.77 -11.74
CA PHE A 61 -5.37 -12.59 -10.33
C PHE A 61 -6.15 -11.44 -9.68
N LEU A 62 -6.97 -10.71 -10.45
CA LEU A 62 -7.68 -9.52 -9.94
C LEU A 62 -9.17 -9.78 -9.73
N PRO A 63 -9.77 -9.22 -8.66
CA PRO A 63 -11.20 -9.40 -8.38
C PRO A 63 -12.13 -8.53 -9.25
N LEU A 64 -11.57 -7.76 -10.19
CA LEU A 64 -12.31 -6.90 -11.11
C LEU A 64 -11.99 -7.27 -12.55
N ALA A 65 -13.04 -7.56 -13.33
CA ALA A 65 -12.91 -7.85 -14.76
C ALA A 65 -12.80 -6.55 -15.61
N ALA A 66 -12.18 -6.66 -16.78
CA ALA A 66 -12.12 -5.61 -17.79
C ALA A 66 -13.53 -5.22 -18.34
N PRO A 67 -13.74 -4.02 -18.95
CA PRO A 67 -12.76 -2.96 -19.17
C PRO A 67 -12.61 -2.07 -17.92
N PRO A 68 -11.40 -1.91 -17.41
CA PRO A 68 -11.12 -1.07 -16.26
C PRO A 68 -10.79 0.37 -16.66
N ILE A 69 -10.89 1.29 -15.69
CA ILE A 69 -10.20 2.58 -15.83
C ILE A 69 -8.69 2.37 -15.67
N SER A 70 -7.89 3.20 -16.34
CA SER A 70 -6.43 3.17 -16.22
C SER A 70 -5.81 4.52 -16.57
N LEU A 71 -4.66 4.82 -15.96
CA LEU A 71 -3.72 5.88 -16.33
C LEU A 71 -2.37 5.28 -16.78
N GLY A 72 -2.29 3.95 -16.96
CA GLY A 72 -1.06 3.24 -17.29
C GLY A 72 -0.24 2.84 -16.06
N GLU A 73 -0.90 2.70 -14.90
CA GLU A 73 -0.26 2.31 -13.64
C GLU A 73 0.26 0.87 -13.67
N GLY A 74 1.38 0.64 -13.02
CA GLY A 74 2.08 -0.64 -13.00
C GLY A 74 3.26 -0.69 -13.97
N ARG A 75 3.83 -1.88 -14.15
CA ARG A 75 4.99 -2.14 -15.05
C ARG A 75 6.17 -1.22 -14.77
N THR A 76 6.41 -0.91 -13.51
CA THR A 76 7.53 -0.07 -13.11
C THR A 76 8.85 -0.82 -13.28
N PRO A 77 9.96 -0.12 -13.63
CA PRO A 77 11.24 -0.77 -13.82
C PRO A 77 11.78 -1.46 -12.57
N LEU A 78 12.45 -2.59 -12.74
CA LEU A 78 13.29 -3.25 -11.75
C LEU A 78 14.76 -2.98 -12.08
N VAL A 79 15.47 -2.27 -11.19
CA VAL A 79 16.84 -1.80 -11.45
C VAL A 79 17.80 -2.29 -10.36
N PRO A 80 18.96 -2.87 -10.69
CA PRO A 80 19.93 -3.29 -9.70
C PRO A 80 20.57 -2.08 -8.99
N LEU A 81 20.63 -2.13 -7.65
CA LEU A 81 21.38 -1.19 -6.82
C LEU A 81 22.76 -1.75 -6.44
N THR A 82 22.83 -3.05 -6.20
CA THR A 82 24.06 -3.83 -5.94
C THR A 82 23.95 -5.20 -6.61
N GLU A 83 24.93 -6.07 -6.42
CA GLU A 83 24.87 -7.46 -6.90
C GLU A 83 23.71 -8.27 -6.32
N THR A 84 23.26 -7.93 -5.10
CA THR A 84 22.23 -8.67 -4.37
C THR A 84 20.96 -7.88 -4.13
N VAL A 85 20.93 -6.58 -4.32
CA VAL A 85 19.75 -5.73 -4.05
C VAL A 85 19.30 -5.04 -5.34
N SER A 86 18.02 -5.20 -5.67
CA SER A 86 17.35 -4.46 -6.75
C SER A 86 16.25 -3.56 -6.21
N ALA A 87 15.99 -2.46 -6.91
CA ALA A 87 14.93 -1.51 -6.62
C ALA A 87 13.79 -1.61 -7.63
N LYS A 88 12.56 -1.71 -7.17
CA LYS A 88 11.35 -1.55 -7.96
C LYS A 88 10.92 -0.08 -7.92
N LEU A 89 10.89 0.59 -9.08
CA LEU A 89 10.77 2.05 -9.17
C LEU A 89 9.31 2.50 -9.17
N ASP A 90 8.56 2.21 -8.12
CA ASP A 90 7.13 2.55 -8.00
C ASP A 90 6.85 4.07 -7.92
N TYR A 91 7.88 4.89 -7.70
CA TYR A 91 7.78 6.34 -7.80
C TYR A 91 7.57 6.86 -9.25
N LEU A 92 7.71 6.00 -10.26
CA LEU A 92 7.44 6.33 -11.67
C LEU A 92 5.97 6.11 -12.08
N MET A 93 5.10 5.76 -11.15
CA MET A 93 3.66 5.67 -11.36
C MET A 93 3.04 7.02 -11.77
N PRO A 94 1.84 7.04 -12.39
CA PRO A 94 1.17 8.26 -12.87
C PRO A 94 1.05 9.38 -11.82
N THR A 95 0.78 9.06 -10.54
CA THR A 95 0.76 10.05 -9.46
C THR A 95 2.02 10.03 -8.58
N LEU A 96 3.10 9.46 -9.11
CA LEU A 96 4.43 9.42 -8.52
C LEU A 96 4.51 8.62 -7.22
N SER A 97 3.68 7.57 -7.07
CA SER A 97 3.80 6.63 -5.95
C SER A 97 3.09 5.30 -6.17
N PHE A 98 3.51 4.26 -5.43
CA PHE A 98 2.91 2.92 -5.45
C PHE A 98 1.40 2.90 -5.12
N LYS A 99 0.88 3.99 -4.55
CA LYS A 99 -0.54 4.09 -4.18
C LYS A 99 -1.47 3.94 -5.37
N ASP A 100 -1.00 4.23 -6.56
CA ASP A 100 -1.75 4.08 -7.80
C ASP A 100 -2.23 2.65 -8.02
N ARG A 101 -1.43 1.65 -7.62
CA ARG A 101 -1.80 0.23 -7.70
C ARG A 101 -3.13 -0.06 -7.00
N GLY A 102 -3.31 0.45 -5.79
CA GLY A 102 -4.53 0.24 -5.02
C GLY A 102 -5.63 1.25 -5.33
N ALA A 103 -5.27 2.49 -5.64
CA ALA A 103 -6.24 3.55 -5.88
C ALA A 103 -7.07 3.29 -7.14
N VAL A 104 -6.47 2.76 -8.21
CA VAL A 104 -7.20 2.40 -9.43
C VAL A 104 -8.25 1.32 -9.15
N MET A 105 -7.93 0.33 -8.29
CA MET A 105 -8.89 -0.70 -7.90
C MET A 105 -10.08 -0.13 -7.13
N LEU A 106 -9.84 0.82 -6.20
CA LEU A 106 -10.91 1.48 -5.45
C LEU A 106 -11.77 2.37 -6.35
N ALA A 107 -11.17 3.14 -7.25
CA ALA A 107 -11.92 4.00 -8.16
C ALA A 107 -12.74 3.18 -9.17
N GLU A 108 -12.21 2.07 -9.68
CA GLU A 108 -12.95 1.16 -10.55
C GLU A 108 -14.09 0.45 -9.80
N LEU A 109 -13.87 0.03 -8.56
CA LEU A 109 -14.94 -0.51 -7.71
C LEU A 109 -16.04 0.54 -7.48
N ALA A 110 -15.66 1.76 -7.09
CA ALA A 110 -16.62 2.85 -6.89
C ALA A 110 -17.42 3.12 -8.16
N ARG A 111 -16.77 3.20 -9.33
CA ARG A 111 -17.43 3.40 -10.62
C ARG A 111 -18.51 2.33 -10.91
N ARG A 112 -18.24 1.07 -10.53
CA ARG A 112 -19.22 -0.04 -10.69
C ARG A 112 -20.37 0.01 -9.71
N LEU A 113 -20.11 0.49 -8.49
CA LEU A 113 -21.11 0.61 -7.43
C LEU A 113 -21.98 1.87 -7.58
N GLY A 114 -21.53 2.89 -8.31
CA GLY A 114 -22.29 4.10 -8.62
C GLY A 114 -22.63 4.98 -7.41
N PRO A 115 -21.70 5.30 -6.50
CA PRO A 115 -21.96 6.22 -5.40
C PRO A 115 -22.15 7.65 -5.91
N ASP A 116 -22.84 8.49 -5.11
CA ASP A 116 -22.96 9.91 -5.40
C ASP A 116 -21.61 10.65 -5.29
N ARG A 117 -20.73 10.18 -4.41
CA ARG A 117 -19.38 10.71 -4.22
C ARG A 117 -18.43 9.72 -3.56
N VAL A 118 -17.15 9.94 -3.80
CA VAL A 118 -16.04 9.23 -3.16
C VAL A 118 -15.42 10.11 -2.08
N VAL A 119 -15.08 9.53 -0.93
CA VAL A 119 -14.42 10.21 0.20
C VAL A 119 -13.10 9.52 0.52
N ALA A 120 -12.06 10.32 0.79
CA ALA A 120 -10.76 9.85 1.29
C ALA A 120 -10.23 10.78 2.40
N ASP A 121 -9.27 10.29 3.22
CA ASP A 121 -8.74 10.98 4.39
C ASP A 121 -7.20 11.05 4.42
N SER A 122 -6.57 11.21 3.29
CA SER A 122 -5.10 11.24 3.18
C SER A 122 -4.60 12.50 2.49
N THR A 123 -3.67 13.19 3.13
CA THR A 123 -2.97 14.37 2.56
C THR A 123 -1.79 14.00 1.65
N GLY A 124 -1.34 12.74 1.72
CA GLY A 124 -0.16 12.26 0.99
C GLY A 124 -0.52 11.50 -0.27
N ASN A 125 0.35 10.56 -0.60
CA ASN A 125 0.27 9.76 -1.83
C ASN A 125 -1.10 9.08 -2.04
N ALA A 126 -1.76 8.58 -0.99
CA ALA A 126 -3.06 7.91 -1.14
C ALA A 126 -4.17 8.88 -1.56
N GLY A 127 -4.27 10.06 -0.93
CA GLY A 127 -5.28 11.07 -1.31
C GLY A 127 -5.04 11.61 -2.72
N THR A 128 -3.78 11.87 -3.09
CA THR A 128 -3.41 12.26 -4.45
C THR A 128 -3.85 11.23 -5.49
N SER A 129 -3.53 9.96 -5.22
CA SER A 129 -3.84 8.85 -6.13
C SER A 129 -5.35 8.65 -6.27
N ILE A 130 -6.11 8.62 -5.16
CA ILE A 130 -7.57 8.52 -5.20
C ILE A 130 -8.19 9.69 -5.99
N ALA A 131 -7.73 10.93 -5.77
CA ALA A 131 -8.23 12.09 -6.51
C ALA A 131 -8.01 11.93 -8.03
N ALA A 132 -6.82 11.49 -8.46
CA ALA A 132 -6.49 11.28 -9.86
C ALA A 132 -7.37 10.21 -10.52
N TYR A 133 -7.53 9.06 -9.87
CA TYR A 133 -8.35 7.97 -10.44
C TYR A 133 -9.84 8.25 -10.36
N CYS A 134 -10.32 9.01 -9.37
CA CYS A 134 -11.70 9.52 -9.37
C CYS A 134 -11.93 10.48 -10.54
N ALA A 135 -11.02 11.41 -10.82
CA ALA A 135 -11.08 12.28 -11.98
C ALA A 135 -11.12 11.47 -13.29
N ARG A 136 -10.26 10.45 -13.41
CA ARG A 136 -10.25 9.53 -14.57
C ARG A 136 -11.56 8.76 -14.74
N ALA A 137 -12.21 8.41 -13.61
CA ALA A 137 -13.48 7.68 -13.59
C ALA A 137 -14.73 8.58 -13.74
N GLY A 138 -14.56 9.91 -13.72
CA GLY A 138 -15.68 10.86 -13.70
C GLY A 138 -16.45 10.86 -12.37
N LEU A 139 -15.83 10.50 -11.25
CA LEU A 139 -16.45 10.41 -9.94
C LEU A 139 -16.18 11.67 -9.10
N PRO A 140 -17.22 12.30 -8.51
CA PRO A 140 -17.00 13.36 -7.54
C PRO A 140 -16.18 12.88 -6.35
N CYS A 141 -15.07 13.56 -6.04
CA CYS A 141 -14.16 13.18 -4.98
C CYS A 141 -14.02 14.29 -3.93
N THR A 142 -14.05 13.90 -2.65
CA THR A 142 -13.78 14.79 -1.51
C THR A 142 -12.65 14.19 -0.67
N VAL A 143 -11.61 14.98 -0.41
CA VAL A 143 -10.48 14.56 0.42
C VAL A 143 -10.46 15.38 1.70
N TYR A 144 -10.53 14.70 2.84
CA TYR A 144 -10.41 15.30 4.15
C TYR A 144 -8.94 15.43 4.54
N VAL A 145 -8.56 16.62 5.01
CA VAL A 145 -7.16 16.92 5.36
C VAL A 145 -7.10 17.68 6.68
N PRO A 146 -6.06 17.49 7.52
CA PRO A 146 -5.87 18.30 8.71
C PRO A 146 -5.72 19.77 8.38
N GLU A 147 -6.24 20.63 9.23
CA GLU A 147 -5.94 22.07 9.19
C GLU A 147 -4.43 22.29 9.25
N GLY A 148 -3.92 23.30 8.53
CA GLY A 148 -2.48 23.54 8.43
C GLY A 148 -1.69 22.63 7.50
N THR A 149 -2.35 21.69 6.80
CA THR A 149 -1.67 20.90 5.75
C THR A 149 -1.09 21.83 4.68
N SER A 150 0.21 21.66 4.37
CA SER A 150 0.90 22.53 3.43
C SER A 150 0.24 22.52 2.04
N PRO A 151 0.17 23.68 1.36
CA PRO A 151 -0.37 23.76 -0.01
C PRO A 151 0.29 22.79 -0.97
N LYS A 152 1.61 22.58 -0.86
CA LYS A 152 2.38 21.66 -1.70
C LYS A 152 1.85 20.22 -1.63
N LYS A 153 1.41 19.75 -0.46
CA LYS A 153 0.83 18.41 -0.28
C LYS A 153 -0.57 18.27 -0.88
N THR A 154 -1.31 19.37 -1.00
CA THR A 154 -2.71 19.36 -1.48
C THR A 154 -2.88 19.87 -2.91
N GLU A 155 -1.83 20.44 -3.50
CA GLU A 155 -1.87 21.03 -4.84
C GLU A 155 -2.31 20.02 -5.91
N GLN A 156 -1.69 18.85 -5.93
CA GLN A 156 -2.00 17.80 -6.88
C GLN A 156 -3.44 17.28 -6.68
N ILE A 157 -3.92 17.18 -5.44
CA ILE A 157 -5.30 16.77 -5.13
C ILE A 157 -6.29 17.77 -5.73
N ARG A 158 -6.03 19.10 -5.57
CA ARG A 158 -6.87 20.16 -6.16
C ARG A 158 -6.81 20.17 -7.69
N ALA A 159 -5.62 19.96 -8.26
CA ALA A 159 -5.43 19.92 -9.70
C ALA A 159 -6.25 18.80 -10.37
N HIS A 160 -6.49 17.69 -9.67
CA HIS A 160 -7.38 16.61 -10.12
C HIS A 160 -8.87 16.91 -9.88
N GLY A 161 -9.24 18.11 -9.44
CA GLY A 161 -10.62 18.54 -9.25
C GLY A 161 -11.31 18.02 -7.98
N ALA A 162 -10.57 17.39 -7.06
CA ALA A 162 -11.15 16.91 -5.80
C ALA A 162 -11.42 18.09 -4.85
N ARG A 163 -12.57 18.06 -4.18
CA ARG A 163 -12.92 19.00 -3.10
C ARG A 163 -12.08 18.68 -1.86
N LEU A 164 -11.44 19.68 -1.29
CA LEU A 164 -10.77 19.56 0.01
C LEU A 164 -11.67 20.02 1.14
N VAL A 165 -11.71 19.23 2.20
CA VAL A 165 -12.36 19.57 3.48
C VAL A 165 -11.26 19.62 4.54
N THR A 166 -10.99 20.78 5.07
CA THR A 166 -10.04 20.99 6.17
C THR A 166 -10.72 20.69 7.50
N VAL A 167 -10.07 19.89 8.34
CA VAL A 167 -10.59 19.47 9.63
C VAL A 167 -9.68 20.03 10.73
N PRO A 168 -10.22 20.75 11.73
CA PRO A 168 -9.46 21.17 12.90
C PRO A 168 -8.91 19.94 13.65
N GLY A 169 -7.69 20.06 14.15
CA GLY A 169 -6.98 18.96 14.82
C GLY A 169 -6.09 18.17 13.89
N GLY A 170 -5.60 17.05 14.38
CA GLY A 170 -4.61 16.23 13.70
C GLY A 170 -5.20 15.16 12.77
N ARG A 171 -4.34 14.20 12.43
CA ARG A 171 -4.67 13.10 11.51
C ARG A 171 -5.85 12.25 11.98
N GLU A 172 -5.97 12.01 13.29
CA GLU A 172 -7.04 11.20 13.85
C GLU A 172 -8.41 11.89 13.73
N ALA A 173 -8.48 13.18 14.06
CA ALA A 173 -9.71 13.99 13.89
C ALA A 173 -10.16 14.00 12.43
N THR A 174 -9.22 14.11 11.50
CA THR A 174 -9.49 14.03 10.06
C THR A 174 -10.06 12.68 9.65
N ALA A 175 -9.48 11.59 10.14
CA ALA A 175 -9.97 10.24 9.86
C ALA A 175 -11.37 10.02 10.43
N LEU A 176 -11.66 10.52 11.64
CA LEU A 176 -12.99 10.45 12.26
C LEU A 176 -14.02 11.22 11.43
N ALA A 177 -13.70 12.45 10.99
CA ALA A 177 -14.61 13.26 10.15
C ALA A 177 -14.91 12.58 8.81
N ALA A 178 -13.89 11.99 8.17
CA ALA A 178 -14.08 11.24 6.92
C ALA A 178 -14.95 9.99 7.10
N ARG A 179 -14.75 9.24 8.20
CA ARG A 179 -15.58 8.07 8.54
C ARG A 179 -17.02 8.46 8.82
N ALA A 180 -17.25 9.53 9.56
CA ALA A 180 -18.60 10.06 9.79
C ALA A 180 -19.28 10.46 8.48
N ALA A 181 -18.55 11.04 7.53
CA ALA A 181 -19.08 11.32 6.19
C ALA A 181 -19.37 10.04 5.39
N ALA A 182 -18.56 9.00 5.59
CA ALA A 182 -18.71 7.70 4.93
C ALA A 182 -19.91 6.89 5.42
N ASP A 183 -20.40 7.14 6.63
CA ASP A 183 -21.64 6.54 7.16
C ASP A 183 -22.90 7.17 6.53
N GLY A 184 -22.75 8.23 5.72
CA GLY A 184 -23.85 8.88 5.00
C GLY A 184 -24.29 8.13 3.73
N PRO A 185 -25.51 8.39 3.23
CA PRO A 185 -26.02 7.73 2.03
C PRO A 185 -25.20 8.14 0.79
N GLY A 186 -25.09 7.21 -0.17
CA GLY A 186 -24.47 7.47 -1.46
C GLY A 186 -22.95 7.73 -1.41
N VAL A 187 -22.29 7.44 -0.29
CA VAL A 187 -20.85 7.73 -0.12
C VAL A 187 -20.03 6.44 -0.21
N PHE A 188 -19.02 6.46 -1.06
CA PHE A 188 -17.98 5.41 -1.08
C PHE A 188 -16.73 5.89 -0.35
N TYR A 189 -16.34 5.21 0.71
CA TYR A 189 -15.09 5.51 1.42
C TYR A 189 -13.91 4.79 0.76
N ALA A 190 -13.12 5.53 -0.01
CA ALA A 190 -11.92 5.02 -0.68
C ALA A 190 -10.74 4.90 0.29
N SER A 191 -10.94 4.19 1.39
CA SER A 191 -9.89 3.97 2.37
C SER A 191 -8.91 2.90 1.90
N HIS A 192 -7.66 3.26 1.75
CA HIS A 192 -6.58 2.34 1.43
C HIS A 192 -6.31 1.29 2.54
N VAL A 193 -6.86 1.49 3.74
CA VAL A 193 -6.68 0.60 4.90
C VAL A 193 -7.87 -0.33 5.09
N PHE A 194 -9.08 0.19 4.97
CA PHE A 194 -10.31 -0.55 5.27
C PHE A 194 -10.79 -1.41 4.11
N ASN A 195 -10.65 -0.91 2.86
CA ASN A 195 -11.15 -1.61 1.70
C ASN A 195 -10.10 -2.57 1.12
N PRO A 196 -10.41 -3.89 1.06
CA PRO A 196 -9.45 -4.91 0.63
C PRO A 196 -9.08 -4.83 -0.85
N TYR A 197 -9.89 -4.21 -1.71
CA TYR A 197 -9.55 -4.02 -3.11
C TYR A 197 -8.24 -3.24 -3.29
N PHE A 198 -7.88 -2.38 -2.33
CA PHE A 198 -6.59 -1.72 -2.34
C PHE A 198 -5.43 -2.73 -2.23
N LEU A 199 -5.57 -3.75 -1.39
CA LEU A 199 -4.57 -4.82 -1.26
C LEU A 199 -4.46 -5.64 -2.55
N HIS A 200 -5.58 -5.90 -3.22
CA HIS A 200 -5.60 -6.60 -4.51
C HIS A 200 -4.98 -5.76 -5.64
N GLY A 201 -4.93 -4.45 -5.51
CA GLY A 201 -4.11 -3.60 -6.38
C GLY A 201 -2.63 -3.67 -6.04
N THR A 202 -2.27 -3.51 -4.76
CA THR A 202 -0.85 -3.51 -4.34
C THR A 202 -0.17 -4.86 -4.51
N LYS A 203 -0.90 -5.99 -4.52
CA LYS A 203 -0.34 -7.32 -4.79
C LYS A 203 0.30 -7.43 -6.19
N THR A 204 -0.10 -6.59 -7.15
CA THR A 204 0.48 -6.57 -8.49
C THR A 204 1.97 -6.21 -8.50
N TYR A 205 2.47 -5.56 -7.44
CA TYR A 205 3.91 -5.37 -7.22
C TYR A 205 4.69 -6.69 -7.32
N VAL A 206 4.18 -7.76 -6.72
CA VAL A 206 4.84 -9.06 -6.74
C VAL A 206 4.65 -9.78 -8.07
N TYR A 207 3.50 -9.65 -8.72
CA TYR A 207 3.30 -10.24 -10.06
C TYR A 207 4.24 -9.62 -11.08
N GLU A 208 4.51 -8.32 -10.99
CA GLU A 208 5.51 -7.68 -11.85
C GLU A 208 6.92 -8.21 -11.58
N LEU A 209 7.31 -8.38 -10.30
CA LEU A 209 8.59 -9.00 -9.97
C LEU A 209 8.71 -10.43 -10.50
N TRP A 210 7.65 -11.21 -10.35
CA TRP A 210 7.57 -12.57 -10.85
C TRP A 210 7.70 -12.63 -12.38
N GLU A 211 7.05 -11.73 -13.11
CA GLU A 211 7.19 -11.60 -14.56
C GLU A 211 8.59 -11.14 -14.96
N ASP A 212 9.10 -10.05 -14.36
CA ASP A 212 10.41 -9.47 -14.64
C ASP A 212 11.58 -10.44 -14.39
N LEU A 213 11.41 -11.35 -13.43
CA LEU A 213 12.40 -12.38 -13.05
C LEU A 213 12.14 -13.75 -13.70
N GLY A 214 11.30 -13.80 -14.74
CA GLY A 214 11.06 -15.03 -15.53
C GLY A 214 10.41 -16.17 -14.76
N GLY A 215 9.42 -15.85 -13.90
CA GLY A 215 8.65 -16.85 -13.13
C GLY A 215 9.26 -17.17 -11.77
N ARG A 216 10.21 -16.38 -11.30
CA ARG A 216 10.85 -16.52 -9.98
C ARG A 216 10.62 -15.27 -9.13
N LEU A 217 10.86 -15.40 -7.84
CA LEU A 217 10.87 -14.27 -6.91
C LEU A 217 12.24 -14.16 -6.22
N PRO A 218 12.62 -13.00 -5.68
CA PRO A 218 13.84 -12.85 -4.89
C PRO A 218 13.71 -13.62 -3.57
N ASP A 219 14.83 -13.83 -2.87
CA ASP A 219 14.83 -14.51 -1.56
C ASP A 219 14.14 -13.69 -0.47
N ALA A 220 14.11 -12.36 -0.62
CA ALA A 220 13.41 -11.48 0.30
C ALA A 220 12.82 -10.23 -0.37
N LEU A 221 11.73 -9.73 0.19
CA LEU A 221 11.11 -8.44 -0.12
C LEU A 221 11.22 -7.55 1.12
N ALA A 222 11.99 -6.47 1.06
CA ALA A 222 12.06 -5.49 2.13
C ALA A 222 11.07 -4.35 1.84
N VAL A 223 10.06 -4.20 2.70
CA VAL A 223 8.90 -3.32 2.46
C VAL A 223 8.71 -2.33 3.62
N PRO A 224 8.51 -1.03 3.36
CA PRO A 224 8.26 -0.05 4.42
C PRO A 224 6.84 -0.23 4.98
N VAL A 225 6.71 -0.26 6.31
CA VAL A 225 5.45 -0.62 6.96
C VAL A 225 4.95 0.45 7.91
N GLY A 226 3.89 1.15 7.47
CA GLY A 226 2.96 1.89 8.32
C GLY A 226 1.64 1.13 8.45
N ASN A 227 0.66 1.43 7.60
CA ASN A 227 -0.59 0.66 7.51
C ASN A 227 -0.44 -0.73 6.85
N GLY A 228 0.74 -1.08 6.34
CA GLY A 228 1.07 -2.40 5.83
C GLY A 228 0.45 -2.78 4.48
N THR A 229 -0.13 -1.85 3.75
CA THR A 229 -0.89 -2.18 2.52
C THR A 229 -0.04 -2.80 1.42
N LEU A 230 1.22 -2.38 1.25
CA LEU A 230 2.12 -2.99 0.28
C LEU A 230 2.61 -4.37 0.76
N LEU A 231 2.95 -4.48 2.04
CA LEU A 231 3.40 -5.75 2.64
C LEU A 231 2.30 -6.81 2.59
N LEU A 232 1.06 -6.46 2.95
CA LEU A 232 -0.07 -7.39 2.90
C LEU A 232 -0.43 -7.77 1.45
N GLY A 233 -0.34 -6.82 0.51
CA GLY A 233 -0.45 -7.13 -0.92
C GLY A 233 0.62 -8.11 -1.38
N ALA A 234 1.88 -7.92 -0.94
CA ALA A 234 2.97 -8.85 -1.26
C ALA A 234 2.75 -10.24 -0.64
N ALA A 235 2.29 -10.30 0.61
CA ALA A 235 1.94 -11.57 1.28
C ALA A 235 0.83 -12.31 0.53
N LEU A 236 -0.20 -11.59 0.09
CA LEU A 236 -1.32 -12.14 -0.65
C LEU A 236 -0.86 -12.72 -2.00
N ALA A 237 -0.12 -11.94 -2.79
CA ALA A 237 0.38 -12.39 -4.09
C ALA A 237 1.33 -13.59 -3.99
N THR A 238 2.24 -13.59 -3.03
CA THR A 238 3.16 -14.72 -2.84
C THR A 238 2.42 -15.98 -2.42
N ALA A 239 1.38 -15.86 -1.61
CA ALA A 239 0.52 -17.00 -1.25
C ALA A 239 -0.28 -17.53 -2.45
N GLU A 240 -0.84 -16.63 -3.27
CA GLU A 240 -1.58 -16.99 -4.49
C GLU A 240 -0.67 -17.70 -5.52
N LEU A 241 0.51 -17.13 -5.82
CA LEU A 241 1.46 -17.74 -6.74
C LEU A 241 1.92 -19.12 -6.27
N HIS A 242 2.19 -19.28 -4.98
CA HIS A 242 2.58 -20.56 -4.40
C HIS A 242 1.43 -21.59 -4.44
N ALA A 243 0.22 -21.18 -4.07
CA ALA A 243 -0.96 -22.06 -4.09
C ALA A 243 -1.31 -22.54 -5.50
N LEU A 244 -1.02 -21.73 -6.53
CA LEU A 244 -1.18 -22.08 -7.94
C LEU A 244 0.00 -22.85 -8.53
N GLY A 245 1.03 -23.16 -7.73
CA GLY A 245 2.23 -23.86 -8.19
C GLY A 245 3.10 -23.07 -9.18
N LEU A 246 2.96 -21.72 -9.21
CA LEU A 246 3.70 -20.84 -10.10
C LEU A 246 5.06 -20.41 -9.53
N ILE A 247 5.26 -20.63 -8.24
CA ILE A 247 6.56 -20.50 -7.54
C ILE A 247 6.71 -21.67 -6.56
N GLU A 248 7.94 -22.14 -6.36
CA GLU A 248 8.24 -23.22 -5.41
C GLU A 248 8.39 -22.73 -3.98
N THR A 249 9.01 -21.55 -3.81
CA THR A 249 9.32 -20.95 -2.50
C THR A 249 8.77 -19.53 -2.43
N ARG A 250 8.28 -19.16 -1.25
CA ARG A 250 7.84 -17.78 -0.99
C ARG A 250 9.01 -16.95 -0.44
N PRO A 251 9.19 -15.70 -0.90
CA PRO A 251 10.19 -14.80 -0.35
C PRO A 251 9.90 -14.49 1.11
N ARG A 252 10.95 -14.22 1.88
CA ARG A 252 10.82 -13.67 3.22
C ARG A 252 10.39 -12.21 3.15
N LEU A 253 9.45 -11.81 4.01
CA LEU A 253 9.00 -10.43 4.13
C LEU A 253 9.81 -9.73 5.22
N ILE A 254 10.64 -8.77 4.83
CA ILE A 254 11.39 -7.91 5.75
C ILE A 254 10.59 -6.60 5.88
N ALA A 255 9.92 -6.44 7.02
CA ALA A 255 9.13 -5.26 7.32
C ALA A 255 10.04 -4.16 7.90
N VAL A 256 10.04 -2.97 7.32
CA VAL A 256 10.90 -1.87 7.76
C VAL A 256 10.07 -0.75 8.37
N GLN A 257 10.44 -0.33 9.58
CA GLN A 257 9.86 0.83 10.28
C GLN A 257 10.95 1.85 10.63
N ALA A 258 10.57 3.12 10.77
CA ALA A 258 11.44 4.12 11.36
C ALA A 258 11.57 3.85 12.88
N GLU A 259 12.79 3.93 13.42
CA GLU A 259 13.05 3.65 14.85
C GLU A 259 12.19 4.51 15.77
N ALA A 260 11.95 5.76 15.42
CA ALA A 260 11.10 6.68 16.16
C ALA A 260 9.63 6.21 16.29
N VAL A 261 9.12 5.44 15.31
CA VAL A 261 7.73 4.94 15.28
C VAL A 261 7.72 3.49 14.80
N ALA A 262 8.06 2.56 15.69
CA ALA A 262 8.23 1.14 15.38
C ALA A 262 7.36 0.19 16.23
N PRO A 263 6.04 0.43 16.35
CA PRO A 263 5.19 -0.37 17.23
C PRO A 263 5.09 -1.83 16.82
N LEU A 264 5.06 -2.11 15.51
CA LEU A 264 4.98 -3.48 15.01
C LEU A 264 6.29 -4.24 15.20
N ALA A 265 7.44 -3.58 15.01
CA ALA A 265 8.74 -4.19 15.30
C ALA A 265 8.86 -4.56 16.77
N ALA A 266 8.47 -3.67 17.68
CA ALA A 266 8.46 -3.94 19.11
C ALA A 266 7.56 -5.13 19.46
N ALA A 267 6.32 -5.17 18.97
CA ALA A 267 5.40 -6.28 19.18
C ALA A 267 5.93 -7.61 18.61
N PHE A 268 6.50 -7.58 17.39
CA PHE A 268 7.07 -8.76 16.75
C PHE A 268 8.20 -9.37 17.56
N HIS A 269 9.16 -8.55 18.00
CA HIS A 269 10.32 -9.02 18.78
C HIS A 269 9.94 -9.43 20.20
N ALA A 270 8.84 -8.89 20.75
CA ALA A 270 8.26 -9.35 22.01
C ALA A 270 7.44 -10.65 21.86
N GLY A 271 7.30 -11.20 20.66
CA GLY A 271 6.49 -12.39 20.40
C GLY A 271 4.98 -12.15 20.44
N ALA A 272 4.52 -10.90 20.47
CA ALA A 272 3.10 -10.56 20.57
C ALA A 272 2.39 -10.67 19.20
N ASP A 273 1.13 -11.13 19.21
CA ASP A 273 0.32 -11.26 17.99
C ASP A 273 -0.48 -10.00 17.64
N ASP A 274 -0.46 -8.99 18.53
CA ASP A 274 -1.12 -7.70 18.34
C ASP A 274 -0.38 -6.60 19.09
N LEU A 275 -0.77 -5.35 18.83
CA LEU A 275 -0.26 -4.21 19.57
C LEU A 275 -0.91 -4.12 20.97
N PRO A 276 -0.18 -3.60 21.98
CA PRO A 276 -0.76 -3.33 23.28
C PRO A 276 -1.92 -2.34 23.18
N PRO A 277 -2.79 -2.24 24.19
CA PRO A 277 -3.85 -1.21 24.23
C PRO A 277 -3.29 0.19 23.98
N ALA A 278 -4.13 1.07 23.38
CA ALA A 278 -3.73 2.45 23.12
C ALA A 278 -3.46 3.18 24.45
N ASP A 279 -2.36 3.91 24.54
CA ASP A 279 -2.16 4.92 25.54
C ASP A 279 -2.68 6.26 24.98
N PRO A 280 -3.78 6.83 25.55
CA PRO A 280 -4.33 8.10 25.07
C PRO A 280 -3.37 9.29 25.25
N ALA A 281 -2.38 9.18 26.14
CA ALA A 281 -1.39 10.22 26.41
C ALA A 281 -0.14 10.10 25.52
N ALA A 282 -0.01 9.02 24.74
CA ALA A 282 1.16 8.80 23.91
C ALA A 282 1.27 9.85 22.80
N VAL A 283 2.42 10.54 22.78
CA VAL A 283 2.79 11.45 21.69
C VAL A 283 3.52 10.66 20.62
N VAL A 284 3.06 10.75 19.38
CA VAL A 284 3.76 10.12 18.25
C VAL A 284 4.98 10.95 17.88
N PRO A 285 6.20 10.39 17.99
CA PRO A 285 7.40 11.12 17.59
C PRO A 285 7.41 11.48 16.11
N ALA A 286 8.09 12.56 15.78
CA ALA A 286 8.33 12.91 14.38
C ALA A 286 9.36 11.97 13.75
N THR A 287 9.18 11.64 12.47
CA THR A 287 10.15 10.89 11.67
C THR A 287 10.19 11.44 10.25
N LEU A 288 11.33 11.36 9.60
CA LEU A 288 11.49 11.68 8.18
C LEU A 288 10.62 10.76 7.31
N ALA A 289 10.42 9.51 7.73
CA ALA A 289 9.60 8.54 7.01
C ALA A 289 8.10 8.72 7.35
N GLU A 290 7.54 9.92 7.11
CA GLU A 290 6.16 10.29 7.46
C GLU A 290 5.10 9.27 6.95
N GLY A 291 5.33 8.65 5.80
CA GLY A 291 4.39 7.70 5.19
C GLY A 291 4.22 6.40 5.98
N ILE A 292 5.16 6.08 6.89
CA ILE A 292 5.12 4.92 7.78
C ILE A 292 5.01 5.30 9.26
N ALA A 293 4.85 6.57 9.59
CA ALA A 293 4.65 7.06 10.96
C ALA A 293 3.22 6.74 11.47
N ILE A 294 2.91 5.46 11.60
CA ILE A 294 1.59 4.96 12.00
C ILE A 294 1.71 4.21 13.33
N PRO A 295 1.26 4.81 14.44
CA PRO A 295 1.41 4.20 15.76
C PRO A 295 0.50 3.00 15.98
N ARG A 296 -0.66 2.95 15.30
CA ARG A 296 -1.65 1.88 15.46
C ARG A 296 -2.30 1.52 14.12
N PRO A 297 -1.63 0.71 13.28
CA PRO A 297 -2.24 0.24 12.05
C PRO A 297 -3.42 -0.70 12.36
N PRO A 298 -4.60 -0.49 11.75
CA PRO A 298 -5.79 -1.34 11.99
C PRO A 298 -5.60 -2.82 11.63
N ARG A 299 -4.61 -3.13 10.78
CA ARG A 299 -4.28 -4.48 10.34
C ARG A 299 -3.04 -5.06 11.04
N ALA A 300 -2.71 -4.59 12.27
CA ALA A 300 -1.49 -5.00 12.99
C ALA A 300 -1.34 -6.52 13.09
N ARG A 301 -2.39 -7.24 13.51
CA ARG A 301 -2.38 -8.72 13.60
C ARG A 301 -2.04 -9.38 12.27
N GLN A 302 -2.65 -8.92 11.19
CA GLN A 302 -2.43 -9.48 9.85
C GLN A 302 -0.98 -9.23 9.39
N ILE A 303 -0.43 -8.04 9.66
CA ILE A 303 0.95 -7.69 9.32
C ILE A 303 1.94 -8.58 10.08
N LEU A 304 1.77 -8.71 11.40
CA LEU A 304 2.61 -9.56 12.25
C LEU A 304 2.55 -11.03 11.80
N ALA A 305 1.36 -11.54 11.56
CA ALA A 305 1.14 -12.92 11.07
C ALA A 305 1.80 -13.16 9.69
N ALA A 306 1.66 -12.22 8.76
CA ALA A 306 2.24 -12.33 7.42
C ALA A 306 3.77 -12.38 7.45
N VAL A 307 4.41 -11.54 8.26
CA VAL A 307 5.87 -11.53 8.42
C VAL A 307 6.34 -12.86 9.02
N ARG A 308 5.70 -13.35 10.10
CA ARG A 308 6.04 -14.65 10.71
C ARG A 308 5.85 -15.81 9.74
N ALA A 309 4.71 -15.85 9.04
CA ALA A 309 4.40 -16.93 8.09
C ALA A 309 5.38 -17.00 6.91
N SER A 310 6.06 -15.91 6.57
CA SER A 310 7.08 -15.86 5.53
C SER A 310 8.48 -16.25 6.03
N GLY A 311 8.67 -16.51 7.33
CA GLY A 311 10.00 -16.62 7.95
C GLY A 311 10.79 -15.31 7.92
N GLY A 312 10.09 -14.19 7.80
CA GLY A 312 10.66 -12.86 7.75
C GLY A 312 10.93 -12.22 9.11
N THR A 313 11.21 -10.92 9.09
CA THR A 313 11.53 -10.16 10.30
C THR A 313 11.14 -8.70 10.18
N PHE A 314 11.22 -7.97 11.29
CA PHE A 314 11.15 -6.52 11.32
C PHE A 314 12.53 -5.92 11.51
N LEU A 315 12.82 -4.86 10.75
CA LEU A 315 14.00 -4.01 10.92
C LEU A 315 13.56 -2.59 11.23
N THR A 316 14.34 -1.91 12.06
CA THR A 316 14.19 -0.48 12.31
C THR A 316 15.35 0.31 11.75
N VAL A 317 15.10 1.54 11.33
CA VAL A 317 16.14 2.43 10.79
C VAL A 317 16.07 3.78 11.49
N SER A 318 17.23 4.30 11.87
CA SER A 318 17.35 5.62 12.47
C SER A 318 17.19 6.74 11.44
N GLU A 319 16.86 7.94 11.89
CA GLU A 319 16.72 9.12 11.06
C GLU A 319 18.02 9.43 10.27
N ASP A 320 19.17 9.25 10.90
CA ASP A 320 20.47 9.49 10.26
C ASP A 320 20.74 8.50 9.11
N ARG A 321 20.45 7.22 9.33
CA ARG A 321 20.54 6.21 8.26
C ARG A 321 19.60 6.50 7.10
N ILE A 322 18.41 7.03 7.37
CA ILE A 322 17.47 7.46 6.32
C ILE A 322 18.07 8.62 5.53
N ARG A 323 18.64 9.65 6.18
CA ARG A 323 19.28 10.79 5.50
C ARG A 323 20.46 10.35 4.62
N GLU A 324 21.33 9.51 5.15
CA GLU A 324 22.49 8.98 4.42
C GLU A 324 22.04 8.15 3.21
N ALA A 325 21.08 7.26 3.39
CA ALA A 325 20.54 6.44 2.31
C ALA A 325 19.83 7.28 1.23
N GLN A 326 19.17 8.40 1.60
CA GLN A 326 18.58 9.31 0.63
C GLN A 326 19.65 10.02 -0.20
N ARG A 327 20.77 10.46 0.41
CA ARG A 327 21.89 11.05 -0.31
C ARG A 327 22.57 10.03 -1.23
N ASP A 328 22.75 8.80 -0.75
CA ASP A 328 23.32 7.71 -1.56
C ASP A 328 22.46 7.41 -2.80
N LEU A 329 21.13 7.25 -2.65
CA LEU A 329 20.24 7.04 -3.78
C LEU A 329 20.22 8.24 -4.73
N ALA A 330 20.23 9.47 -4.23
CA ALA A 330 20.30 10.68 -5.05
C ALA A 330 21.61 10.73 -5.86
N GLY A 331 22.74 10.36 -5.24
CA GLY A 331 24.04 10.24 -5.92
C GLY A 331 24.08 9.15 -7.00
N ARG A 332 23.17 8.17 -6.93
CA ARG A 332 22.97 7.12 -7.96
C ARG A 332 21.89 7.49 -9.00
N GLY A 333 21.30 8.70 -8.92
CA GLY A 333 20.28 9.19 -9.86
C GLY A 333 18.82 8.93 -9.43
N PHE A 334 18.56 8.43 -8.21
CA PHE A 334 17.21 8.15 -7.71
C PHE A 334 16.75 9.23 -6.75
N TYR A 335 15.80 10.09 -7.17
CA TYR A 335 15.24 11.14 -6.33
C TYR A 335 13.90 10.69 -5.73
N VAL A 336 13.96 10.11 -4.53
CA VAL A 336 12.84 9.43 -3.87
C VAL A 336 12.52 10.01 -2.50
N GLU A 337 11.27 9.86 -2.07
CA GLU A 337 10.83 10.26 -0.73
C GLU A 337 11.46 9.37 0.37
N THR A 338 11.61 9.93 1.55
CA THR A 338 12.24 9.28 2.71
C THR A 338 11.59 7.96 3.13
N THR A 339 10.27 7.82 2.95
CA THR A 339 9.55 6.56 3.21
C THR A 339 10.07 5.40 2.35
N GLY A 340 10.28 5.64 1.05
CA GLY A 340 10.85 4.62 0.13
C GLY A 340 12.32 4.33 0.41
N VAL A 341 13.05 5.32 0.91
CA VAL A 341 14.47 5.19 1.28
C VAL A 341 14.69 4.26 2.47
N ALA A 342 13.73 4.18 3.40
CA ALA A 342 13.86 3.40 4.63
C ALA A 342 14.27 1.93 4.37
N CYS A 343 13.74 1.31 3.30
CA CYS A 343 14.11 -0.06 2.95
C CYS A 343 15.56 -0.18 2.49
N TRP A 344 16.01 0.75 1.65
CA TRP A 344 17.42 0.80 1.26
C TRP A 344 18.33 1.04 2.46
N ALA A 345 17.98 1.96 3.35
CA ALA A 345 18.69 2.20 4.60
C ALA A 345 18.82 0.94 5.48
N ALA A 346 17.79 0.07 5.47
CA ALA A 346 17.78 -1.16 6.24
C ALA A 346 18.71 -2.25 5.67
N VAL A 347 18.84 -2.35 4.33
CA VAL A 347 19.48 -3.51 3.68
C VAL A 347 20.86 -3.23 3.09
N ARG A 348 21.23 -1.96 2.80
CA ARG A 348 22.47 -1.58 2.08
C ARG A 348 23.77 -2.06 2.72
N GLU A 349 23.80 -2.26 4.03
CA GLU A 349 25.02 -2.64 4.78
C GLU A 349 24.99 -4.11 5.24
N GLY A 350 24.14 -4.94 4.63
CA GLY A 350 24.00 -6.34 5.03
C GLY A 350 23.32 -6.51 6.39
N GLY A 351 22.72 -5.45 6.94
CA GLY A 351 22.08 -5.45 8.25
C GLY A 351 20.85 -6.36 8.29
N GLY A 352 21.00 -7.58 8.87
CA GLY A 352 19.89 -8.51 9.11
C GLY A 352 19.20 -9.05 7.87
N ALA A 353 19.69 -8.68 6.69
CA ALA A 353 19.17 -9.18 5.45
C ALA A 353 19.62 -10.62 5.26
N ALA A 354 18.72 -11.41 4.79
CA ALA A 354 18.92 -12.76 4.35
C ALA A 354 20.12 -12.89 3.42
N PRO A 355 20.89 -13.94 3.49
CA PRO A 355 21.72 -14.34 2.39
C PRO A 355 20.83 -14.52 1.15
N GLY A 356 21.19 -13.88 0.03
CA GLY A 356 20.45 -13.99 -1.22
C GLY A 356 20.00 -12.64 -1.79
N SER A 357 19.12 -12.72 -2.77
CA SER A 357 18.61 -11.56 -3.51
C SER A 357 17.48 -10.85 -2.74
N VAL A 358 17.53 -9.51 -2.72
CA VAL A 358 16.53 -8.67 -2.05
C VAL A 358 15.98 -7.64 -3.03
N VAL A 359 14.66 -7.42 -2.98
CA VAL A 359 14.04 -6.30 -3.69
C VAL A 359 13.48 -5.29 -2.69
N VAL A 360 13.76 -4.01 -2.95
CA VAL A 360 13.23 -2.86 -2.20
C VAL A 360 12.32 -2.02 -3.10
N PRO A 361 11.15 -1.56 -2.65
CA PRO A 361 10.32 -0.63 -3.39
C PRO A 361 10.82 0.80 -3.17
N LEU A 362 11.05 1.56 -4.23
CA LEU A 362 11.16 3.02 -4.17
C LEU A 362 9.75 3.59 -4.33
N CYS A 363 9.08 3.78 -3.19
CA CYS A 363 7.62 3.91 -3.08
C CYS A 363 7.05 5.19 -3.66
N GLY A 364 7.77 6.32 -3.59
CA GLY A 364 7.28 7.62 -4.02
C GLY A 364 8.40 8.57 -4.38
N ALA A 365 8.10 9.52 -5.28
CA ALA A 365 9.06 10.50 -5.76
C ALA A 365 9.38 11.55 -4.70
N GLY A 366 10.64 11.99 -4.65
CA GLY A 366 11.12 13.04 -3.76
C GLY A 366 10.56 14.45 -4.04
N LEU A 367 9.86 14.64 -5.15
CA LEU A 367 9.33 15.95 -5.56
C LEU A 367 8.34 16.55 -4.54
N LYS A 368 7.62 15.71 -3.79
CA LYS A 368 6.64 16.14 -2.80
C LYS A 368 7.27 16.53 -1.46
N THR A 369 8.39 15.89 -1.09
CA THR A 369 9.00 16.00 0.24
C THR A 369 10.33 16.76 0.23
N GLY A 370 11.07 16.68 -0.86
CA GLY A 370 12.43 17.20 -0.96
C GLY A 370 13.47 16.27 -0.33
N MET A 371 14.70 16.78 -0.23
CA MET A 371 15.78 16.14 0.53
C MET A 371 15.59 16.42 2.02
N ALA A 372 15.88 15.42 2.85
CA ALA A 372 15.96 15.62 4.29
C ALA A 372 17.20 16.45 4.63
N GLY A 373 16.99 17.56 5.33
CA GLY A 373 18.03 18.46 5.81
C GLY A 373 18.96 17.84 6.85
#